data_dbeb51ba5ddbfc9bdf915c6f7dc4e30a
#
_entry.id   dbeb51ba5ddbfc9bdf915c6f7dc4e30a
#
_cell.length_a   1.000
_cell.length_b   1.000
_cell.length_c   1.000
_cell.angle_alpha   90.00
_cell.angle_beta   90.00
_cell.angle_gamma   90.00
#
_symmetry.space_group_name_H-M   'P 1'
#
loop_
_entity.id
_entity.type
_entity.pdbx_description
1 polymer ?
#
loop_
_entity_poly.entity_id
_entity_poly.type
_entity_poly.pdbx_seq_one_letter_code
_entity_poly.pdbx_strand_id
1 'polypeptide(L)'
;MKTSLRDKFDTFFYYVKNLFWVLLVLQFAPFVISSIKDAYSTSMHPKVEVGHLKINGVLTDSSFYLKYIEKFLKDDAVKGLIVSINSPGGMPGTAQAIYAELKKFKQKKPVVIVVENLCASAAYYIAAPANKIICNPSSLVGSVGVILELPNVKELLDSWKIRFNYIQSGKYKTAGSPLKPASSEENAYLQKLSDDTYSQFVKDVAESRFLSVKDAEKWADGKIFTGTQALKLKLVDRFGNLHDGIDEMKKLAKIDGDVKLIKPKRPSNIYKLLGSGEDEEYETESKISGKIATFASEVYSQFLQQQALQNNSININ
;
A
#
# COMPACT_ATOMS: atom_id res chain seq x y z
N MET A 1 19.47 73.24 34.65
CA MET A 1 18.16 72.75 34.06
C MET A 1 17.84 71.43 34.65
N LYS A 2 16.77 71.29 35.47
CA LYS A 2 16.32 69.98 36.01
C LYS A 2 15.41 69.38 34.95
N THR A 3 15.86 68.29 34.33
CA THR A 3 14.98 67.49 33.43
C THR A 3 13.77 67.01 34.21
N SER A 4 12.57 67.28 33.69
CA SER A 4 11.31 66.87 34.27
C SER A 4 11.23 65.33 34.37
N LEU A 5 10.59 64.80 35.40
CA LEU A 5 10.31 63.33 35.54
C LEU A 5 9.64 62.80 34.28
N ARG A 6 8.81 63.57 33.61
CA ARG A 6 8.13 63.31 32.38
C ARG A 6 9.11 63.08 31.20
N ASP A 7 10.13 63.94 31.07
CA ASP A 7 11.14 63.80 30.01
C ASP A 7 11.97 62.51 30.15
N LYS A 8 12.21 62.06 31.41
CA LYS A 8 12.91 60.81 31.67
C LYS A 8 12.01 59.58 31.32
N PHE A 9 10.71 59.64 31.59
CA PHE A 9 9.76 58.62 31.22
C PHE A 9 9.60 58.49 29.70
N ASP A 10 9.46 59.59 28.99
CA ASP A 10 9.32 59.62 27.52
C ASP A 10 10.58 59.04 26.85
N THR A 11 11.78 59.40 27.37
CA THR A 11 13.04 58.83 26.89
C THR A 11 13.13 57.32 27.15
N PHE A 12 12.71 56.85 28.33
CA PHE A 12 12.70 55.43 28.67
C PHE A 12 11.75 54.64 27.72
N PHE A 13 10.52 55.13 27.52
CA PHE A 13 9.58 54.47 26.61
C PHE A 13 10.04 54.44 25.14
N TYR A 14 10.74 55.50 24.72
CA TYR A 14 11.37 55.53 23.40
C TYR A 14 12.40 54.42 23.22
N TYR A 15 13.29 54.21 24.19
CA TYR A 15 14.29 53.11 24.12
C TYR A 15 13.64 51.75 24.23
N VAL A 16 12.65 51.52 25.09
CA VAL A 16 11.92 50.26 25.22
C VAL A 16 11.20 49.90 23.92
N LYS A 17 10.51 50.86 23.32
CA LYS A 17 9.86 50.69 22.02
C LYS A 17 10.85 50.28 20.92
N ASN A 18 11.98 50.97 20.84
CA ASN A 18 13.00 50.68 19.83
C ASN A 18 13.63 49.29 20.08
N LEU A 19 13.91 48.95 21.33
CA LEU A 19 14.43 47.63 21.70
C LEU A 19 13.44 46.53 21.32
N PHE A 20 12.14 46.76 21.58
CA PHE A 20 11.08 45.81 21.19
C PHE A 20 11.07 45.54 19.67
N TRP A 21 11.15 46.62 18.85
CA TRP A 21 11.22 46.48 17.39
C TRP A 21 12.48 45.74 16.91
N VAL A 22 13.64 46.03 17.53
CA VAL A 22 14.88 45.33 17.22
C VAL A 22 14.78 43.85 17.56
N LEU A 23 14.26 43.51 18.73
CA LEU A 23 14.05 42.11 19.13
C LEU A 23 13.06 41.38 18.19
N LEU A 24 11.99 42.06 17.80
CA LEU A 24 11.01 41.50 16.86
C LEU A 24 11.63 41.24 15.49
N VAL A 25 12.43 42.16 14.96
CA VAL A 25 13.16 41.96 13.70
C VAL A 25 14.14 40.80 13.83
N LEU A 26 14.91 40.72 14.91
CA LEU A 26 15.87 39.63 15.15
C LEU A 26 15.18 38.28 15.26
N GLN A 27 13.96 38.23 15.83
CA GLN A 27 13.18 37.00 15.95
C GLN A 27 12.64 36.52 14.59
N PHE A 28 12.18 37.43 13.73
CA PHE A 28 11.59 37.11 12.44
C PHE A 28 12.59 37.08 11.28
N ALA A 29 13.73 37.72 11.39
CA ALA A 29 14.74 37.76 10.33
C ALA A 29 15.20 36.36 9.84
N PRO A 30 15.50 35.38 10.71
CA PRO A 30 15.88 34.05 10.27
C PRO A 30 14.80 33.38 9.44
N PHE A 31 13.53 33.54 9.83
CA PHE A 31 12.38 32.98 9.10
C PHE A 31 12.23 33.63 7.71
N VAL A 32 12.32 34.96 7.63
CA VAL A 32 12.24 35.69 6.35
C VAL A 32 13.42 35.33 5.45
N ILE A 33 14.64 35.25 6.00
CA ILE A 33 15.85 34.88 5.24
C ILE A 33 15.72 33.45 4.72
N SER A 34 15.25 32.48 5.54
CA SER A 34 15.05 31.11 5.09
C SER A 34 13.97 31.03 3.99
N SER A 35 12.87 31.76 4.14
CA SER A 35 11.81 31.83 3.14
C SER A 35 12.28 32.41 1.80
N ILE A 36 13.07 33.46 1.84
CA ILE A 36 13.68 34.05 0.63
C ILE A 36 14.69 33.11 0.00
N LYS A 37 15.53 32.46 0.81
CA LYS A 37 16.50 31.47 0.32
C LYS A 37 15.81 30.28 -0.31
N ASP A 38 14.74 29.76 0.30
CA ASP A 38 13.95 28.65 -0.24
C ASP A 38 13.24 29.02 -1.54
N ALA A 39 12.64 30.22 -1.60
CA ALA A 39 12.02 30.74 -2.81
C ALA A 39 13.04 30.93 -3.96
N TYR A 40 14.21 31.50 -3.63
CA TYR A 40 15.30 31.69 -4.60
C TYR A 40 15.85 30.34 -5.10
N SER A 41 16.11 29.39 -4.19
CA SER A 41 16.57 28.04 -4.53
C SER A 41 15.57 27.30 -5.41
N THR A 42 14.28 27.40 -5.10
CA THR A 42 13.20 26.77 -5.88
C THR A 42 13.05 27.40 -7.26
N SER A 43 13.28 28.71 -7.38
CA SER A 43 13.22 29.42 -8.67
C SER A 43 14.41 29.12 -9.57
N MET A 44 15.60 28.94 -8.99
CA MET A 44 16.83 28.65 -9.76
C MET A 44 16.96 27.17 -10.18
N HIS A 45 16.39 26.24 -9.40
CA HIS A 45 16.45 24.81 -9.67
C HIS A 45 15.03 24.22 -9.53
N PRO A 46 14.15 24.38 -10.54
CA PRO A 46 12.81 23.85 -10.49
C PRO A 46 12.88 22.32 -10.38
N LYS A 47 12.33 21.80 -9.28
CA LYS A 47 12.26 20.34 -9.08
C LYS A 47 11.22 19.75 -10.00
N VAL A 48 11.59 18.71 -10.74
CA VAL A 48 10.68 18.00 -11.64
C VAL A 48 9.73 17.10 -10.80
N GLU A 49 8.45 17.18 -11.09
CA GLU A 49 7.43 16.44 -10.34
C GLU A 49 7.33 14.99 -10.82
N VAL A 50 7.32 14.05 -9.86
CA VAL A 50 7.09 12.62 -10.06
C VAL A 50 6.02 12.16 -9.09
N GLY A 51 5.00 11.48 -9.60
CA GLY A 51 3.94 10.90 -8.77
C GLY A 51 4.51 9.81 -7.87
N HIS A 52 4.04 9.75 -6.61
CA HIS A 52 4.42 8.71 -5.67
C HIS A 52 3.19 8.12 -5.00
N LEU A 53 2.87 6.87 -5.31
CA LEU A 53 1.84 6.08 -4.64
C LEU A 53 2.47 5.10 -3.65
N LYS A 54 1.73 4.77 -2.59
CA LYS A 54 2.08 3.71 -1.66
C LYS A 54 0.96 2.67 -1.61
N ILE A 55 1.33 1.41 -1.81
CA ILE A 55 0.44 0.25 -1.67
C ILE A 55 0.89 -0.52 -0.42
N ASN A 56 0.08 -0.47 0.62
CA ASN A 56 0.36 -1.13 1.89
C ASN A 56 -0.81 -2.02 2.31
N GLY A 57 -0.49 -3.18 2.94
CA GLY A 57 -1.50 -4.11 3.46
C GLY A 57 -2.26 -4.87 2.38
N VAL A 58 -3.42 -5.41 2.74
CA VAL A 58 -4.25 -6.23 1.85
C VAL A 58 -5.00 -5.35 0.86
N LEU A 59 -5.01 -5.76 -0.40
CA LEU A 59 -5.67 -5.05 -1.51
C LEU A 59 -7.13 -5.50 -1.62
N THR A 60 -8.06 -4.64 -1.22
CA THR A 60 -9.51 -4.90 -1.28
C THR A 60 -10.23 -4.01 -2.28
N ASP A 61 -9.71 -2.79 -2.54
CA ASP A 61 -10.31 -1.84 -3.49
C ASP A 61 -9.26 -1.14 -4.35
N SER A 62 -9.65 -0.76 -5.57
CA SER A 62 -8.80 -0.10 -6.55
C SER A 62 -9.05 1.39 -6.71
N SER A 63 -10.19 1.90 -6.26
CA SER A 63 -10.73 3.24 -6.60
C SER A 63 -9.74 4.36 -6.30
N PHE A 64 -9.12 4.32 -5.10
CA PHE A 64 -8.10 5.29 -4.72
C PHE A 64 -6.91 5.30 -5.68
N TYR A 65 -6.40 4.12 -6.02
CA TYR A 65 -5.24 3.98 -6.89
C TYR A 65 -5.55 4.44 -8.32
N LEU A 66 -6.67 4.00 -8.88
CA LEU A 66 -7.12 4.38 -10.22
C LEU A 66 -7.25 5.89 -10.36
N LYS A 67 -7.92 6.56 -9.39
CA LYS A 67 -8.08 8.01 -9.34
C LYS A 67 -6.74 8.75 -9.43
N TYR A 68 -5.72 8.32 -8.66
CA TYR A 68 -4.44 9.01 -8.64
C TYR A 68 -3.53 8.63 -9.81
N ILE A 69 -3.59 7.39 -10.30
CA ILE A 69 -2.88 6.99 -11.52
C ILE A 69 -3.38 7.84 -12.69
N GLU A 70 -4.70 7.96 -12.86
CA GLU A 70 -5.30 8.79 -13.89
C GLU A 70 -4.93 10.27 -13.74
N LYS A 71 -5.00 10.81 -12.51
CA LYS A 71 -4.60 12.19 -12.22
C LYS A 71 -3.16 12.48 -12.61
N PHE A 72 -2.22 11.61 -12.20
CA PHE A 72 -0.80 11.77 -12.53
C PHE A 72 -0.52 11.55 -14.02
N LEU A 73 -1.33 10.73 -14.69
CA LEU A 73 -1.23 10.54 -16.13
C LEU A 73 -1.61 11.81 -16.91
N LYS A 74 -2.68 12.49 -16.48
CA LYS A 74 -3.22 13.71 -17.11
C LYS A 74 -2.42 14.97 -16.78
N ASP A 75 -1.65 14.98 -15.72
CA ASP A 75 -0.87 16.14 -15.28
C ASP A 75 0.47 16.20 -16.02
N ASP A 76 0.65 17.15 -16.92
CA ASP A 76 1.86 17.32 -17.72
C ASP A 76 3.09 17.70 -16.90
N ALA A 77 2.92 18.25 -15.69
CA ALA A 77 4.03 18.53 -14.77
C ALA A 77 4.64 17.23 -14.21
N VAL A 78 3.84 16.18 -14.07
CA VAL A 78 4.27 14.87 -13.56
C VAL A 78 4.95 14.08 -14.68
N LYS A 79 6.24 13.77 -14.53
CA LYS A 79 7.06 13.12 -15.57
C LYS A 79 7.15 11.60 -15.43
N GLY A 80 6.65 11.01 -14.36
CA GLY A 80 6.65 9.56 -14.14
C GLY A 80 5.95 9.19 -12.83
N LEU A 81 5.89 7.90 -12.54
CA LEU A 81 5.23 7.37 -11.35
C LEU A 81 6.13 6.38 -10.62
N ILE A 82 6.38 6.63 -9.35
CA ILE A 82 6.99 5.65 -8.44
C ILE A 82 5.89 5.05 -7.57
N VAL A 83 5.85 3.72 -7.47
CA VAL A 83 4.93 3.02 -6.56
C VAL A 83 5.74 2.23 -5.55
N SER A 84 5.67 2.62 -4.28
CA SER A 84 6.24 1.85 -3.17
C SER A 84 5.25 0.78 -2.73
N ILE A 85 5.70 -0.48 -2.62
CA ILE A 85 4.84 -1.61 -2.30
C ILE A 85 5.33 -2.32 -1.03
N ASN A 86 4.40 -2.53 -0.08
CA ASN A 86 4.57 -3.39 1.08
C ASN A 86 3.24 -4.12 1.34
N SER A 87 2.94 -5.16 0.54
CA SER A 87 1.63 -5.79 0.49
C SER A 87 1.72 -7.31 0.24
N PRO A 88 0.95 -8.12 0.96
CA PRO A 88 0.82 -9.56 0.70
C PRO A 88 -0.03 -9.88 -0.53
N GLY A 89 -0.70 -8.89 -1.12
CA GLY A 89 -1.67 -9.07 -2.18
C GLY A 89 -3.10 -8.81 -1.73
N GLY A 90 -4.06 -9.50 -2.31
CA GLY A 90 -5.49 -9.34 -2.02
C GLY A 90 -6.36 -9.77 -3.20
N MET A 91 -7.43 -9.03 -3.47
CA MET A 91 -8.45 -9.38 -4.46
C MET A 91 -7.92 -9.33 -5.89
N PRO A 92 -8.08 -10.40 -6.69
CA PRO A 92 -7.57 -10.45 -8.07
C PRO A 92 -8.13 -9.35 -8.97
N GLY A 93 -9.43 -9.07 -8.92
CA GLY A 93 -10.06 -8.02 -9.72
C GLY A 93 -9.51 -6.62 -9.42
N THR A 94 -9.24 -6.32 -8.15
CA THR A 94 -8.56 -5.09 -7.72
C THR A 94 -7.17 -4.98 -8.36
N ALA A 95 -6.40 -6.06 -8.33
CA ALA A 95 -5.05 -6.07 -8.91
C ALA A 95 -5.09 -5.89 -10.44
N GLN A 96 -6.00 -6.55 -11.13
CA GLN A 96 -6.18 -6.43 -12.59
C GLN A 96 -6.53 -5.00 -13.02
N ALA A 97 -7.41 -4.34 -12.27
CA ALA A 97 -7.78 -2.95 -12.55
C ALA A 97 -6.57 -2.01 -12.45
N ILE A 98 -5.78 -2.13 -11.37
CA ILE A 98 -4.58 -1.31 -11.16
C ILE A 98 -3.49 -1.66 -12.20
N TYR A 99 -3.27 -2.95 -12.49
CA TYR A 99 -2.35 -3.43 -13.52
C TYR A 99 -2.67 -2.79 -14.88
N ALA A 100 -3.94 -2.82 -15.29
CA ALA A 100 -4.36 -2.26 -16.57
C ALA A 100 -4.08 -0.76 -16.66
N GLU A 101 -4.33 0.00 -15.60
CA GLU A 101 -4.04 1.44 -15.57
C GLU A 101 -2.53 1.73 -15.53
N LEU A 102 -1.72 0.95 -14.80
CA LEU A 102 -0.28 1.09 -14.85
C LEU A 102 0.32 0.73 -16.23
N LYS A 103 -0.26 -0.28 -16.90
CA LYS A 103 0.14 -0.64 -18.28
C LYS A 103 -0.15 0.51 -19.25
N LYS A 104 -1.29 1.21 -19.12
CA LYS A 104 -1.61 2.43 -19.90
C LYS A 104 -0.67 3.60 -19.53
N PHE A 105 -0.41 3.79 -18.24
CA PHE A 105 0.48 4.84 -17.74
C PHE A 105 1.88 4.69 -18.34
N LYS A 106 2.42 3.46 -18.31
CA LYS A 106 3.75 3.12 -18.85
C LYS A 106 3.92 3.47 -20.33
N GLN A 107 2.84 3.47 -21.12
CA GLN A 107 2.91 3.84 -22.54
C GLN A 107 3.24 5.32 -22.77
N LYS A 108 2.96 6.19 -21.78
CA LYS A 108 3.15 7.63 -21.89
C LYS A 108 4.25 8.17 -20.98
N LYS A 109 4.38 7.61 -19.79
CA LYS A 109 5.29 8.07 -18.73
C LYS A 109 5.89 6.86 -18.02
N PRO A 110 7.16 6.88 -17.60
CA PRO A 110 7.79 5.74 -16.95
C PRO A 110 7.17 5.43 -15.59
N VAL A 111 7.15 4.12 -15.24
CA VAL A 111 6.72 3.58 -13.96
C VAL A 111 7.86 2.81 -13.31
N VAL A 112 8.18 3.13 -12.07
CA VAL A 112 9.15 2.40 -11.24
C VAL A 112 8.46 1.87 -10.00
N ILE A 113 8.61 0.58 -9.74
CA ILE A 113 8.17 -0.04 -8.49
C ILE A 113 9.34 -0.16 -7.54
N VAL A 114 9.11 0.18 -6.28
CA VAL A 114 10.05 -0.03 -5.18
C VAL A 114 9.39 -0.93 -4.15
N VAL A 115 9.90 -2.14 -4.02
CA VAL A 115 9.45 -3.10 -3.00
C VAL A 115 10.15 -2.79 -1.69
N GLU A 116 9.38 -2.46 -0.65
CA GLU A 116 9.93 -2.21 0.69
C GLU A 116 10.28 -3.55 1.36
N ASN A 117 9.30 -4.30 1.86
CA ASN A 117 9.52 -5.60 2.50
C ASN A 117 8.87 -6.75 1.73
N LEU A 118 7.63 -6.54 1.23
CA LEU A 118 6.78 -7.58 0.67
C LEU A 118 6.04 -7.08 -0.57
N CYS A 119 6.10 -7.86 -1.65
CA CYS A 119 5.33 -7.64 -2.87
C CYS A 119 4.91 -9.01 -3.41
N ALA A 120 3.80 -9.55 -2.88
CA ALA A 120 3.39 -10.91 -3.14
C ALA A 120 1.99 -10.99 -3.77
N SER A 121 1.72 -12.06 -4.55
CA SER A 121 0.40 -12.34 -5.13
C SER A 121 -0.16 -11.14 -5.91
N ALA A 122 -1.37 -10.69 -5.63
CA ALA A 122 -2.00 -9.53 -6.26
C ALA A 122 -1.12 -8.26 -6.27
N ALA A 123 -0.26 -8.05 -5.25
CA ALA A 123 0.67 -6.93 -5.24
C ALA A 123 1.78 -7.09 -6.29
N TYR A 124 2.27 -8.32 -6.51
CA TYR A 124 3.24 -8.57 -7.57
C TYR A 124 2.59 -8.46 -8.96
N TYR A 125 1.32 -8.84 -9.10
CA TYR A 125 0.54 -8.62 -10.31
C TYR A 125 0.54 -7.14 -10.72
N ILE A 126 0.27 -6.25 -9.75
CA ILE A 126 0.33 -4.79 -9.95
C ILE A 126 1.74 -4.34 -10.34
N ALA A 127 2.77 -4.91 -9.74
CA ALA A 127 4.16 -4.53 -10.00
C ALA A 127 4.66 -4.94 -11.39
N ALA A 128 4.16 -6.06 -11.90
CA ALA A 128 4.67 -6.71 -13.11
C ALA A 128 4.82 -5.79 -14.35
N PRO A 129 3.88 -4.87 -14.67
CA PRO A 129 3.94 -4.08 -15.88
C PRO A 129 4.94 -2.91 -15.83
N ALA A 130 5.58 -2.63 -14.69
CA ALA A 130 6.48 -1.50 -14.53
C ALA A 130 7.68 -1.54 -15.49
N ASN A 131 8.32 -0.39 -15.70
CA ASN A 131 9.58 -0.32 -16.44
C ASN A 131 10.73 -0.95 -15.64
N LYS A 132 10.72 -0.73 -14.31
CA LYS A 132 11.69 -1.29 -13.38
C LYS A 132 11.02 -1.66 -12.06
N ILE A 133 11.42 -2.80 -11.52
CA ILE A 133 11.07 -3.27 -10.18
C ILE A 133 12.37 -3.36 -9.38
N ILE A 134 12.42 -2.61 -8.28
CA ILE A 134 13.59 -2.50 -7.40
C ILE A 134 13.20 -3.07 -6.03
N CYS A 135 14.06 -3.88 -5.43
CA CYS A 135 13.83 -4.43 -4.09
C CYS A 135 15.13 -4.58 -3.32
N ASN A 136 15.08 -4.78 -2.01
CA ASN A 136 16.24 -5.20 -1.25
C ASN A 136 16.49 -6.71 -1.41
N PRO A 137 17.73 -7.20 -1.20
CA PRO A 137 18.04 -8.63 -1.34
C PRO A 137 17.16 -9.56 -0.49
N SER A 138 16.73 -9.10 0.69
CA SER A 138 15.88 -9.85 1.64
C SER A 138 14.39 -9.52 1.53
N SER A 139 13.97 -8.62 0.64
CA SER A 139 12.54 -8.39 0.37
C SER A 139 11.90 -9.67 -0.17
N LEU A 140 10.63 -9.89 0.16
CA LEU A 140 9.87 -11.04 -0.29
C LEU A 140 9.02 -10.67 -1.51
N VAL A 141 9.15 -11.45 -2.60
CA VAL A 141 8.53 -11.14 -3.91
C VAL A 141 7.96 -12.40 -4.53
N GLY A 142 6.94 -12.25 -5.37
CA GLY A 142 6.40 -13.36 -6.16
C GLY A 142 5.05 -13.84 -5.63
N SER A 143 4.95 -15.10 -5.18
CA SER A 143 3.66 -15.72 -4.86
C SER A 143 2.67 -15.60 -6.02
N VAL A 144 3.13 -15.89 -7.24
CA VAL A 144 2.28 -15.93 -8.43
C VAL A 144 1.45 -17.20 -8.35
N GLY A 145 0.23 -17.04 -7.87
CA GLY A 145 -0.69 -18.14 -7.60
C GLY A 145 -2.04 -17.61 -7.15
N VAL A 146 -3.04 -18.50 -7.10
CA VAL A 146 -4.41 -18.19 -6.67
C VAL A 146 -4.84 -19.22 -5.64
N ILE A 147 -5.45 -18.77 -4.56
CA ILE A 147 -6.06 -19.64 -3.56
C ILE A 147 -7.53 -19.25 -3.36
N LEU A 148 -8.36 -20.24 -3.10
CA LEU A 148 -9.71 -20.10 -2.56
C LEU A 148 -9.76 -20.85 -1.23
N GLU A 149 -9.80 -20.10 -0.13
CA GLU A 149 -9.92 -20.69 1.20
C GLU A 149 -11.39 -21.00 1.48
N LEU A 150 -11.70 -22.26 1.72
CA LEU A 150 -13.05 -22.76 1.94
C LEU A 150 -13.13 -23.45 3.30
N PRO A 151 -13.32 -22.68 4.40
CA PRO A 151 -13.49 -23.29 5.72
C PRO A 151 -14.75 -24.15 5.74
N ASN A 152 -14.72 -25.29 6.46
CA ASN A 152 -15.87 -26.13 6.69
C ASN A 152 -16.09 -26.28 8.20
N VAL A 153 -17.18 -25.70 8.69
CA VAL A 153 -17.55 -25.72 10.12
C VAL A 153 -18.77 -26.61 10.40
N LYS A 154 -19.18 -27.46 9.43
CA LYS A 154 -20.38 -28.29 9.53
C LYS A 154 -20.37 -29.19 10.75
N GLU A 155 -19.28 -29.92 11.00
CA GLU A 155 -19.15 -30.83 12.14
C GLU A 155 -19.25 -30.11 13.48
N LEU A 156 -18.65 -28.90 13.57
CA LEU A 156 -18.78 -28.05 14.76
C LEU A 156 -20.24 -27.67 15.01
N LEU A 157 -20.95 -27.25 13.98
CA LEU A 157 -22.36 -26.88 14.08
C LEU A 157 -23.25 -28.08 14.45
N ASP A 158 -22.96 -29.27 13.90
CA ASP A 158 -23.66 -30.50 14.25
C ASP A 158 -23.48 -30.86 15.73
N SER A 159 -22.26 -30.66 16.28
CA SER A 159 -22.01 -30.91 17.70
C SER A 159 -22.83 -29.98 18.62
N TRP A 160 -23.14 -28.77 18.13
CA TRP A 160 -24.02 -27.79 18.81
C TRP A 160 -25.50 -27.99 18.46
N LYS A 161 -25.86 -29.03 17.68
CA LYS A 161 -27.23 -29.31 17.22
C LYS A 161 -27.83 -28.16 16.39
N ILE A 162 -27.00 -27.37 15.73
CA ILE A 162 -27.41 -26.30 14.81
C ILE A 162 -27.44 -26.87 13.39
N ARG A 163 -28.57 -26.70 12.71
CA ARG A 163 -28.76 -27.20 11.33
C ARG A 163 -29.11 -26.05 10.41
N PHE A 164 -28.48 -26.02 9.24
CA PHE A 164 -28.79 -25.10 8.16
C PHE A 164 -29.47 -25.84 7.01
N ASN A 165 -30.61 -25.31 6.57
CA ASN A 165 -31.29 -25.79 5.38
C ASN A 165 -31.23 -24.74 4.29
N TYR A 166 -30.90 -25.15 3.06
CA TYR A 166 -30.82 -24.23 1.93
C TYR A 166 -32.07 -24.42 1.03
N ILE A 167 -32.78 -23.33 0.77
CA ILE A 167 -33.74 -23.22 -0.32
C ILE A 167 -33.07 -22.38 -1.38
N GLN A 168 -32.68 -22.94 -2.50
CA GLN A 168 -31.86 -22.25 -3.52
C GLN A 168 -32.43 -22.42 -4.92
N SER A 169 -32.24 -21.41 -5.72
CA SER A 169 -32.39 -21.46 -7.17
C SER A 169 -31.02 -21.26 -7.80
N GLY A 170 -30.59 -22.18 -8.62
CA GLY A 170 -29.26 -22.27 -9.20
C GLY A 170 -28.33 -23.24 -8.45
N LYS A 171 -27.85 -24.24 -9.18
CA LYS A 171 -27.11 -25.40 -8.67
C LYS A 171 -25.91 -25.04 -7.80
N TYR A 172 -25.13 -24.03 -8.20
CA TYR A 172 -23.89 -23.65 -7.55
C TYR A 172 -24.03 -22.45 -6.58
N LYS A 173 -25.30 -22.06 -6.23
CA LYS A 173 -25.49 -20.85 -5.40
C LYS A 173 -24.90 -20.95 -4.01
N THR A 174 -24.76 -22.18 -3.49
CA THR A 174 -24.15 -22.47 -2.18
C THR A 174 -22.75 -23.09 -2.29
N ALA A 175 -22.16 -23.12 -3.48
CA ALA A 175 -20.79 -23.58 -3.64
C ALA A 175 -19.83 -22.71 -2.82
N GLY A 176 -18.93 -23.33 -2.03
CA GLY A 176 -18.03 -22.64 -1.12
C GLY A 176 -18.64 -22.25 0.22
N SER A 177 -19.90 -22.63 0.51
CA SER A 177 -20.49 -22.39 1.84
C SER A 177 -19.71 -23.14 2.92
N PRO A 178 -19.34 -22.46 4.05
CA PRO A 178 -18.66 -23.12 5.16
C PRO A 178 -19.60 -24.02 5.98
N LEU A 179 -20.92 -23.95 5.76
CA LEU A 179 -21.93 -24.58 6.59
C LEU A 179 -22.36 -25.97 6.08
N LYS A 180 -21.76 -26.44 5.00
CA LYS A 180 -21.97 -27.77 4.43
C LYS A 180 -20.69 -28.30 3.79
N PRO A 181 -20.52 -29.65 3.67
CA PRO A 181 -19.45 -30.18 2.85
C PRO A 181 -19.64 -29.78 1.37
N ALA A 182 -18.55 -29.46 0.70
CA ALA A 182 -18.58 -29.21 -0.74
C ALA A 182 -18.69 -30.57 -1.48
N SER A 183 -19.54 -30.64 -2.50
CA SER A 183 -19.57 -31.78 -3.38
C SER A 183 -18.37 -31.83 -4.33
N SER A 184 -18.06 -33.00 -4.90
CA SER A 184 -16.99 -33.14 -5.91
C SER A 184 -17.19 -32.19 -7.08
N GLU A 185 -18.45 -31.98 -7.49
CA GLU A 185 -18.81 -31.10 -8.59
C GLU A 185 -18.62 -29.60 -8.23
N GLU A 186 -19.00 -29.21 -7.02
CA GLU A 186 -18.71 -27.83 -6.50
C GLU A 186 -17.20 -27.56 -6.42
N ASN A 187 -16.44 -28.55 -5.92
CA ASN A 187 -14.97 -28.43 -5.88
C ASN A 187 -14.38 -28.29 -7.28
N ALA A 188 -14.84 -29.10 -8.26
CA ALA A 188 -14.38 -29.00 -9.65
C ALA A 188 -14.72 -27.63 -10.27
N TYR A 189 -15.92 -27.10 -9.97
CA TYR A 189 -16.31 -25.75 -10.40
C TYR A 189 -15.42 -24.64 -9.80
N LEU A 190 -15.19 -24.70 -8.49
CA LEU A 190 -14.35 -23.72 -7.80
C LEU A 190 -12.87 -23.81 -8.21
N GLN A 191 -12.38 -25.04 -8.45
CA GLN A 191 -11.03 -25.25 -8.98
C GLN A 191 -10.89 -24.59 -10.36
N LYS A 192 -11.87 -24.76 -11.23
CA LYS A 192 -11.86 -24.13 -12.55
C LYS A 192 -11.79 -22.60 -12.47
N LEU A 193 -12.53 -21.97 -11.55
CA LEU A 193 -12.44 -20.52 -11.33
C LEU A 193 -11.03 -20.10 -10.89
N SER A 194 -10.41 -20.87 -10.00
CA SER A 194 -9.03 -20.66 -9.58
C SER A 194 -8.05 -20.79 -10.74
N ASP A 195 -8.19 -21.85 -11.56
CA ASP A 195 -7.32 -22.11 -12.71
C ASP A 195 -7.44 -21.03 -13.79
N ASP A 196 -8.65 -20.53 -14.07
CA ASP A 196 -8.89 -19.46 -15.02
C ASP A 196 -8.20 -18.16 -14.54
N THR A 197 -8.35 -17.82 -13.26
CA THR A 197 -7.70 -16.64 -12.64
C THR A 197 -6.18 -16.78 -12.63
N TYR A 198 -5.67 -17.97 -12.30
CA TYR A 198 -4.24 -18.27 -12.31
C TYR A 198 -3.65 -18.16 -13.72
N SER A 199 -4.32 -18.73 -14.71
CA SER A 199 -3.88 -18.68 -16.11
C SER A 199 -3.74 -17.23 -16.61
N GLN A 200 -4.70 -16.38 -16.26
CA GLN A 200 -4.62 -14.94 -16.57
C GLN A 200 -3.44 -14.28 -15.88
N PHE A 201 -3.22 -14.56 -14.59
CA PHE A 201 -2.11 -14.01 -13.82
C PHE A 201 -0.75 -14.39 -14.44
N VAL A 202 -0.56 -15.68 -14.73
CA VAL A 202 0.66 -16.19 -15.37
C VAL A 202 0.90 -15.51 -16.70
N LYS A 203 -0.13 -15.41 -17.55
CA LYS A 203 -0.04 -14.77 -18.86
C LYS A 203 0.39 -13.31 -18.76
N ASP A 204 -0.24 -12.52 -17.87
CA ASP A 204 0.03 -11.09 -17.74
C ASP A 204 1.42 -10.82 -17.16
N VAL A 205 1.87 -11.63 -16.21
CA VAL A 205 3.24 -11.55 -15.68
C VAL A 205 4.25 -11.95 -16.74
N ALA A 206 4.02 -13.06 -17.46
CA ALA A 206 4.91 -13.52 -18.52
C ALA A 206 5.10 -12.47 -19.61
N GLU A 207 4.02 -11.84 -20.08
CA GLU A 207 4.04 -10.75 -21.04
C GLU A 207 4.82 -9.55 -20.50
N SER A 208 4.52 -9.13 -19.27
CA SER A 208 5.09 -7.92 -18.68
C SER A 208 6.58 -8.05 -18.36
N ARG A 209 7.01 -9.25 -17.96
CA ARG A 209 8.38 -9.55 -17.51
C ARG A 209 9.21 -10.29 -18.55
N PHE A 210 8.67 -10.51 -19.75
CA PHE A 210 9.32 -11.26 -20.84
C PHE A 210 9.76 -12.66 -20.40
N LEU A 211 8.89 -13.35 -19.64
CA LEU A 211 9.13 -14.69 -19.14
C LEU A 211 8.42 -15.73 -20.03
N SER A 212 8.95 -16.95 -20.04
CA SER A 212 8.31 -18.05 -20.73
C SER A 212 7.20 -18.65 -19.90
N VAL A 213 5.98 -18.75 -20.43
CA VAL A 213 4.88 -19.48 -19.81
C VAL A 213 5.20 -20.98 -19.67
N LYS A 214 6.04 -21.54 -20.55
CA LYS A 214 6.47 -22.96 -20.46
C LYS A 214 7.36 -23.20 -19.22
N ASP A 215 7.99 -22.17 -18.69
CA ASP A 215 8.81 -22.23 -17.47
C ASP A 215 8.06 -21.72 -16.24
N ALA A 216 6.73 -21.60 -16.30
CA ALA A 216 5.91 -21.05 -15.19
C ALA A 216 6.13 -21.78 -13.86
N GLU A 217 6.36 -23.08 -13.87
CA GLU A 217 6.69 -23.87 -12.67
C GLU A 217 7.89 -23.34 -11.88
N LYS A 218 8.79 -22.60 -12.53
CA LYS A 218 9.99 -22.04 -11.88
C LYS A 218 9.70 -20.75 -11.13
N TRP A 219 8.69 -19.97 -11.56
CA TRP A 219 8.44 -18.61 -11.07
C TRP A 219 6.98 -18.33 -10.70
N ALA A 220 6.03 -19.24 -11.02
CA ALA A 220 4.59 -19.04 -10.84
C ALA A 220 3.90 -20.23 -10.15
N ASP A 221 4.58 -21.00 -9.31
CA ASP A 221 4.01 -22.11 -8.56
C ASP A 221 3.46 -21.71 -7.17
N GLY A 222 3.23 -20.41 -6.96
CA GLY A 222 2.76 -19.86 -5.70
C GLY A 222 3.87 -19.55 -4.68
N LYS A 223 5.14 -19.90 -4.96
CA LYS A 223 6.25 -19.63 -4.05
C LYS A 223 6.55 -18.15 -3.88
N ILE A 224 6.94 -17.79 -2.66
CA ILE A 224 7.56 -16.50 -2.35
C ILE A 224 9.06 -16.66 -2.50
N PHE A 225 9.70 -15.67 -3.10
CA PHE A 225 11.13 -15.60 -3.34
C PHE A 225 11.76 -14.46 -2.55
N THR A 226 12.98 -14.62 -2.08
CA THR A 226 13.79 -13.47 -1.66
C THR A 226 14.12 -12.58 -2.86
N GLY A 227 14.42 -11.30 -2.63
CA GLY A 227 14.86 -10.39 -3.70
C GLY A 227 16.01 -10.96 -4.51
N THR A 228 16.95 -11.66 -3.85
CA THR A 228 18.08 -12.35 -4.51
C THR A 228 17.60 -13.44 -5.47
N GLN A 229 16.64 -14.25 -5.08
CA GLN A 229 16.04 -15.29 -5.93
C GLN A 229 15.20 -14.67 -7.06
N ALA A 230 14.40 -13.66 -6.73
CA ALA A 230 13.55 -12.94 -7.68
C ALA A 230 14.37 -12.26 -8.79
N LEU A 231 15.55 -11.73 -8.47
CA LEU A 231 16.47 -11.15 -9.46
C LEU A 231 16.97 -12.22 -10.45
N LYS A 232 17.35 -13.40 -9.96
CA LYS A 232 17.78 -14.52 -10.82
C LYS A 232 16.67 -15.00 -11.74
N LEU A 233 15.42 -14.97 -11.25
CA LEU A 233 14.22 -15.34 -12.00
C LEU A 233 13.70 -14.21 -12.91
N LYS A 234 14.34 -13.03 -12.94
CA LYS A 234 13.91 -11.83 -13.67
C LYS A 234 12.53 -11.29 -13.23
N LEU A 235 12.09 -11.64 -12.03
CA LEU A 235 10.89 -11.08 -11.41
C LEU A 235 11.12 -9.65 -10.93
N VAL A 236 12.35 -9.28 -10.62
CA VAL A 236 12.79 -7.91 -10.31
C VAL A 236 14.01 -7.55 -11.15
N ASP A 237 14.33 -6.26 -11.24
CA ASP A 237 15.36 -5.77 -12.18
C ASP A 237 16.68 -5.44 -11.50
N ARG A 238 16.65 -4.98 -10.23
CA ARG A 238 17.87 -4.63 -9.47
C ARG A 238 17.60 -4.53 -7.99
N PHE A 239 18.67 -4.52 -7.21
CA PHE A 239 18.60 -4.17 -5.78
C PHE A 239 18.62 -2.67 -5.58
N GLY A 240 17.97 -2.22 -4.49
CA GLY A 240 17.92 -0.85 -4.05
C GLY A 240 16.70 -0.53 -3.23
N ASN A 241 16.61 0.75 -2.87
CA ASN A 241 15.53 1.34 -2.08
C ASN A 241 14.86 2.52 -2.82
N LEU A 242 14.09 3.35 -2.11
CA LEU A 242 13.39 4.47 -2.73
C LEU A 242 14.33 5.49 -3.39
N HIS A 243 15.51 5.73 -2.85
CA HIS A 243 16.48 6.64 -3.47
C HIS A 243 16.97 6.09 -4.80
N ASP A 244 17.28 4.79 -4.86
CA ASP A 244 17.63 4.11 -6.10
C ASP A 244 16.46 4.13 -7.10
N GLY A 245 15.22 4.05 -6.61
CA GLY A 245 14.01 4.19 -7.43
C GLY A 245 13.89 5.59 -8.04
N ILE A 246 14.21 6.63 -7.29
CA ILE A 246 14.25 8.00 -7.80
C ILE A 246 15.33 8.17 -8.86
N ASP A 247 16.52 7.63 -8.62
CA ASP A 247 17.62 7.69 -9.59
C ASP A 247 17.28 6.95 -10.89
N GLU A 248 16.62 5.80 -10.79
CA GLU A 248 16.15 5.06 -11.95
C GLU A 248 15.05 5.82 -12.71
N MET A 249 14.14 6.46 -11.97
CA MET A 249 13.12 7.34 -12.55
C MET A 249 13.75 8.52 -13.29
N LYS A 250 14.77 9.15 -12.73
CA LYS A 250 15.51 10.23 -13.40
C LYS A 250 16.06 9.79 -14.75
N LYS A 251 16.68 8.60 -14.80
CA LYS A 251 17.21 8.03 -16.03
C LYS A 251 16.12 7.77 -17.07
N LEU A 252 15.03 7.11 -16.65
CA LEU A 252 13.93 6.74 -17.55
C LEU A 252 13.17 7.95 -18.09
N ALA A 253 12.96 8.98 -17.26
CA ALA A 253 12.25 10.20 -17.62
C ALA A 253 13.17 11.31 -18.16
N LYS A 254 14.49 11.06 -18.27
CA LYS A 254 15.52 12.03 -18.70
C LYS A 254 15.46 13.33 -17.91
N ILE A 255 15.40 13.21 -16.57
CA ILE A 255 15.32 14.32 -15.65
C ILE A 255 16.73 14.74 -15.23
N ASP A 256 17.10 15.96 -15.59
CA ASP A 256 18.31 16.62 -15.08
C ASP A 256 17.92 17.50 -13.87
N GLY A 257 18.49 17.21 -12.72
CA GLY A 257 18.20 17.96 -11.49
C GLY A 257 17.42 17.18 -10.43
N ASP A 258 16.79 17.90 -9.50
CA ASP A 258 16.10 17.32 -8.36
C ASP A 258 14.67 16.90 -8.69
N VAL A 259 14.22 15.82 -8.03
CA VAL A 259 12.86 15.30 -8.13
C VAL A 259 12.05 15.73 -6.90
N LYS A 260 10.83 16.18 -7.13
CA LYS A 260 9.80 16.39 -6.10
C LYS A 260 8.75 15.28 -6.19
N LEU A 261 8.66 14.45 -5.16
CA LEU A 261 7.64 13.41 -5.08
C LEU A 261 6.27 14.01 -4.72
N ILE A 262 5.31 13.90 -5.64
CA ILE A 262 3.93 14.33 -5.44
C ILE A 262 3.12 13.15 -4.91
N LYS A 263 2.70 13.25 -3.65
CA LYS A 263 1.88 12.24 -2.99
C LYS A 263 0.40 12.58 -3.10
N PRO A 264 -0.50 11.57 -3.06
CA PRO A 264 -1.93 11.80 -2.90
C PRO A 264 -2.21 12.70 -1.70
N LYS A 265 -3.06 13.71 -1.88
CA LYS A 265 -3.57 14.48 -0.75
C LYS A 265 -4.58 13.61 -0.01
N ARG A 266 -4.28 13.19 1.22
CA ARG A 266 -5.28 12.61 2.11
C ARG A 266 -6.15 13.75 2.63
N PRO A 267 -7.48 13.58 2.71
CA PRO A 267 -8.33 14.56 3.37
C PRO A 267 -7.83 14.78 4.80
N SER A 268 -7.74 16.05 5.21
CA SER A 268 -7.30 16.38 6.57
C SER A 268 -8.32 15.88 7.59
N ASN A 269 -7.88 15.49 8.80
CA ASN A 269 -8.77 15.05 9.88
C ASN A 269 -9.87 16.07 10.23
N ILE A 270 -9.72 17.33 9.84
CA ILE A 270 -10.72 18.40 10.00
C ILE A 270 -11.95 18.14 9.13
N TYR A 271 -11.80 17.62 7.92
CA TYR A 271 -12.94 17.24 7.06
C TYR A 271 -13.69 16.03 7.60
N LYS A 272 -13.01 15.09 8.28
CA LYS A 272 -13.65 13.98 8.99
C LYS A 272 -14.51 14.46 10.17
N LEU A 273 -14.09 15.52 10.85
CA LEU A 273 -14.84 16.12 11.97
C LEU A 273 -16.09 16.88 11.50
N LEU A 274 -16.08 17.39 10.26
CA LEU A 274 -17.16 18.20 9.67
C LEU A 274 -18.19 17.37 8.87
N GLY A 275 -18.10 16.03 8.88
CA GLY A 275 -19.16 15.15 8.34
C GLY A 275 -19.26 15.07 6.82
N SER A 276 -18.25 15.55 6.08
CA SER A 276 -18.18 15.39 4.61
C SER A 276 -17.25 14.20 4.27
N GLY A 277 -17.71 12.96 4.51
CA GLY A 277 -16.90 11.76 4.41
C GLY A 277 -17.37 10.82 3.32
N GLU A 278 -16.72 10.87 2.16
CA GLU A 278 -16.75 9.75 1.20
C GLU A 278 -15.50 8.83 1.31
N ASP A 279 -14.57 9.09 2.25
CA ASP A 279 -13.29 8.38 2.37
C ASP A 279 -13.11 7.57 3.69
N GLU A 280 -14.19 7.29 4.45
CA GLU A 280 -14.12 6.59 5.76
C GLU A 280 -13.84 5.08 5.66
N GLU A 281 -14.01 4.46 4.50
CA GLU A 281 -13.98 3.00 4.36
C GLU A 281 -12.57 2.40 4.53
N TYR A 282 -11.52 3.11 4.13
CA TYR A 282 -10.15 2.57 4.06
C TYR A 282 -9.38 2.47 5.39
N GLU A 283 -9.60 3.41 6.32
CA GLU A 283 -8.98 3.32 7.66
C GLU A 283 -9.75 2.39 8.59
N THR A 284 -11.05 2.23 8.36
CA THR A 284 -11.92 1.41 9.18
C THR A 284 -11.66 -0.08 8.94
N GLU A 285 -11.49 -0.51 7.69
CA GLU A 285 -11.21 -1.92 7.36
C GLU A 285 -9.83 -2.40 7.87
N SER A 286 -8.77 -1.58 7.75
CA SER A 286 -7.47 -1.96 8.30
C SER A 286 -7.46 -1.99 9.84
N LYS A 287 -8.25 -1.13 10.49
CA LYS A 287 -8.46 -1.16 11.95
C LYS A 287 -9.38 -2.28 12.40
N ILE A 288 -10.39 -2.63 11.58
CA ILE A 288 -11.29 -3.75 11.86
C ILE A 288 -10.55 -5.07 11.64
N SER A 289 -9.81 -5.25 10.55
CA SER A 289 -9.00 -6.47 10.34
C SER A 289 -7.91 -6.63 11.40
N GLY A 290 -7.26 -5.55 11.83
CA GLY A 290 -6.33 -5.55 12.97
C GLY A 290 -7.02 -5.93 14.28
N LYS A 291 -8.20 -5.37 14.58
CA LYS A 291 -8.99 -5.73 15.79
C LYS A 291 -9.51 -7.17 15.72
N ILE A 292 -9.93 -7.66 14.56
CA ILE A 292 -10.35 -9.05 14.39
C ILE A 292 -9.17 -10.00 14.59
N ALA A 293 -7.99 -9.68 14.06
CA ALA A 293 -6.77 -10.46 14.28
C ALA A 293 -6.36 -10.47 15.77
N THR A 294 -6.43 -9.32 16.46
CA THR A 294 -6.16 -9.21 17.89
C THR A 294 -7.19 -10.01 18.71
N PHE A 295 -8.47 -9.85 18.40
CA PHE A 295 -9.55 -10.62 19.06
C PHE A 295 -9.39 -12.12 18.83
N ALA A 296 -9.09 -12.57 17.60
CA ALA A 296 -8.83 -13.98 17.31
C ALA A 296 -7.63 -14.52 18.10
N SER A 297 -6.54 -13.73 18.23
CA SER A 297 -5.38 -14.11 19.04
C SER A 297 -5.68 -14.19 20.53
N GLU A 298 -6.52 -13.29 21.05
CA GLU A 298 -6.97 -13.32 22.45
C GLU A 298 -7.87 -14.52 22.73
N VAL A 299 -8.85 -14.80 21.86
CA VAL A 299 -9.71 -15.99 21.98
C VAL A 299 -8.89 -17.27 21.91
N TYR A 300 -7.91 -17.35 20.99
CA TYR A 300 -7.02 -18.50 20.89
C TYR A 300 -6.14 -18.66 22.14
N SER A 301 -5.61 -17.59 22.70
CA SER A 301 -4.81 -17.63 23.92
C SER A 301 -5.64 -18.07 25.14
N GLN A 302 -6.90 -17.61 25.27
CA GLN A 302 -7.83 -18.04 26.32
C GLN A 302 -8.19 -19.51 26.18
N PHE A 303 -8.39 -19.99 24.96
CA PHE A 303 -8.64 -21.41 24.68
C PHE A 303 -7.46 -22.29 25.11
N LEU A 304 -6.23 -21.89 24.79
CA LEU A 304 -5.03 -22.63 25.23
C LEU A 304 -4.88 -22.62 26.75
N GLN A 305 -5.19 -21.50 27.43
CA GLN A 305 -5.18 -21.45 28.91
C GLN A 305 -6.21 -22.38 29.52
N GLN A 306 -7.43 -22.45 28.96
CA GLN A 306 -8.45 -23.39 29.42
C GLN A 306 -8.06 -24.85 29.24
N GLN A 307 -7.44 -25.20 28.11
CA GLN A 307 -6.89 -26.54 27.88
C GLN A 307 -5.76 -26.90 28.88
N ALA A 308 -4.88 -25.96 29.16
CA ALA A 308 -3.83 -26.16 30.15
C ALA A 308 -4.37 -26.38 31.57
N LEU A 309 -5.44 -25.68 31.93
CA LEU A 309 -6.13 -25.86 33.23
C LEU A 309 -6.86 -27.22 33.32
N GLN A 310 -7.49 -27.67 32.24
CA GLN A 310 -8.14 -28.99 32.16
C GLN A 310 -7.12 -30.12 32.23
N ASN A 311 -5.98 -30.03 31.56
CA ASN A 311 -4.93 -31.04 31.62
C ASN A 311 -4.25 -31.13 32.98
N ASN A 312 -4.15 -30.02 33.74
CA ASN A 312 -3.64 -30.03 35.11
C ASN A 312 -4.64 -30.60 36.13
N SER A 313 -5.94 -30.57 35.85
CA SER A 313 -6.95 -31.16 36.73
C SER A 313 -7.09 -32.69 36.59
N ILE A 314 -6.57 -33.28 35.51
CA ILE A 314 -6.57 -34.73 35.25
C ILE A 314 -5.38 -35.45 35.93
N ASN A 315 -4.36 -34.72 36.35
CA ASN A 315 -3.15 -35.27 36.99
C ASN A 315 -3.15 -35.22 38.52
N ILE A 316 -4.30 -34.94 39.16
CA ILE A 316 -4.43 -34.86 40.63
C ILE A 316 -5.49 -35.86 41.16
N ASN A 317 -5.75 -36.98 40.48
CA ASN A 317 -6.53 -38.08 41.04
C ASN A 317 -5.80 -39.40 40.84
#